data_be4ed3c95d53e006928ea9e43475318d
#
_entry.id   be4ed3c95d53e006928ea9e43475318d
#
_cell.length_a   1.000
_cell.length_b   1.000
_cell.length_c   1.000
_cell.angle_alpha   90.00
_cell.angle_beta   90.00
_cell.angle_gamma   90.00
#
_symmetry.space_group_name_H-M   'P 1'
#
loop_
_entity.id
_entity.type
_entity.pdbx_description
1 polymer ?
#
loop_
_entity_poly.entity_id
_entity_poly.type
_entity_poly.pdbx_seq_one_letter_code
_entity_poly.pdbx_strand_id
1 'polypeptide(L)'
;AGGHVPTQNAFFHKIGLRKLLENHPGVVMGISAGSMNCAERVYAQPELPGETLDPDYRRWLPGLGLTHVNVLPHYQKVKDDIIDGQRLFEDVTYYDSYGHTFFALPDGSYFYCHDGETLLLGEAYRLRNGILELISLNDEIHHLSKIE
;
A
#
# COMPACT_ATOMS: atom_id res chain seq x y z
N ALA A 1 4.13 0.87 12.09
CA ALA A 1 2.94 0.14 12.51
C ALA A 1 1.68 0.81 11.98
N GLY A 2 0.49 0.29 12.34
CA GLY A 2 -0.80 0.75 11.87
C GLY A 2 -1.18 2.19 12.23
N GLY A 3 -2.32 2.64 11.74
CA GLY A 3 -2.88 3.96 11.92
C GLY A 3 -3.42 4.52 10.60
N HIS A 4 -3.97 5.71 10.64
CA HIS A 4 -4.46 6.43 9.47
C HIS A 4 -3.29 6.89 8.57
N VAL A 5 -3.29 6.50 7.31
CA VAL A 5 -2.15 6.69 6.39
C VAL A 5 -1.73 8.15 6.25
N PRO A 6 -2.62 9.12 5.97
CA PRO A 6 -2.24 10.53 5.84
C PRO A 6 -1.66 11.13 7.14
N THR A 7 -2.26 10.78 8.29
CA THR A 7 -1.79 11.27 9.60
C THR A 7 -0.40 10.77 9.92
N GLN A 8 -0.15 9.47 9.67
CA GLN A 8 1.18 8.89 9.87
C GLN A 8 2.21 9.47 8.90
N ASN A 9 1.82 9.67 7.63
CA ASN A 9 2.67 10.30 6.61
C ASN A 9 3.11 11.71 7.04
N ALA A 10 2.16 12.54 7.49
CA ALA A 10 2.45 13.89 7.98
C ALA A 10 3.42 13.87 9.17
N PHE A 11 3.26 12.91 10.09
CA PHE A 11 4.17 12.74 11.22
C PHE A 11 5.57 12.33 10.75
N PHE A 12 5.71 11.40 9.81
CA PHE A 12 7.00 10.98 9.27
C PHE A 12 7.74 12.13 8.58
N HIS A 13 7.02 12.98 7.84
CA HIS A 13 7.59 14.21 7.27
C HIS A 13 8.04 15.19 8.34
N LYS A 14 7.21 15.40 9.38
CA LYS A 14 7.52 16.32 10.48
C LYS A 14 8.83 15.97 11.19
N ILE A 15 9.10 14.68 11.38
CA ILE A 15 10.36 14.23 12.04
C ILE A 15 11.51 13.98 11.07
N GLY A 16 11.29 14.15 9.76
CA GLY A 16 12.32 13.88 8.75
C GLY A 16 12.72 12.41 8.65
N LEU A 17 11.78 11.48 8.87
CA LEU A 17 12.07 10.05 8.98
C LEU A 17 12.79 9.49 7.75
N ARG A 18 12.42 9.91 6.53
CA ARG A 18 13.11 9.48 5.30
C ARG A 18 14.61 9.69 5.38
N LYS A 19 15.04 10.89 5.80
CA LYS A 19 16.46 11.22 5.95
C LYS A 19 17.15 10.40 7.04
N LEU A 20 16.46 10.12 8.14
CA LEU A 20 16.99 9.28 9.22
C LEU A 20 17.21 7.83 8.79
N LEU A 21 16.43 7.35 7.80
CA LEU A 21 16.53 5.98 7.28
C LEU A 21 17.61 5.81 6.20
N GLU A 22 18.09 6.87 5.54
CA GLU A 22 19.06 6.80 4.43
C GLU A 22 20.35 6.02 4.79
N ASN A 23 20.78 6.08 6.03
CA ASN A 23 21.99 5.40 6.53
C ASN A 23 21.68 4.40 7.65
N HIS A 24 20.43 3.96 7.77
CA HIS A 24 20.05 3.01 8.80
C HIS A 24 20.60 1.61 8.48
N PRO A 25 21.45 1.02 9.33
CA PRO A 25 22.12 -0.26 9.02
C PRO A 25 21.25 -1.49 9.31
N GLY A 26 20.06 -1.30 9.85
CA GLY A 26 19.16 -2.38 10.27
C GLY A 26 18.01 -2.63 9.30
N VAL A 27 17.14 -3.57 9.68
CA VAL A 27 15.91 -3.88 8.94
C VAL A 27 14.85 -2.82 9.24
N VAL A 28 14.15 -2.37 8.22
CA VAL A 28 12.96 -1.54 8.34
C VAL A 28 11.74 -2.39 8.02
N MET A 29 10.77 -2.41 8.93
CA MET A 29 9.52 -3.16 8.75
C MET A 29 8.32 -2.20 8.77
N GLY A 30 7.56 -2.18 7.69
CA GLY A 30 6.27 -1.50 7.61
C GLY A 30 5.12 -2.47 7.84
N ILE A 31 4.14 -2.09 8.68
CA ILE A 31 2.93 -2.87 8.95
C ILE A 31 1.73 -1.96 8.75
N SER A 32 0.70 -2.42 8.01
CA SER A 32 -0.52 -1.64 7.75
C SER A 32 -0.20 -0.27 7.12
N ALA A 33 -0.67 0.83 7.67
CA ALA A 33 -0.31 2.18 7.20
C ALA A 33 1.20 2.40 7.09
N GLY A 34 1.99 1.76 7.95
CA GLY A 34 3.46 1.80 7.88
C GLY A 34 4.02 1.14 6.63
N SER A 35 3.41 0.05 6.15
CA SER A 35 3.81 -0.57 4.87
C SER A 35 3.46 0.31 3.68
N MET A 36 2.30 0.95 3.69
CA MET A 36 1.90 1.90 2.64
C MET A 36 2.85 3.10 2.57
N ASN A 37 3.23 3.65 3.72
CA ASN A 37 4.15 4.78 3.81
C ASN A 37 5.62 4.43 3.44
N CYS A 38 5.99 3.15 3.32
CA CYS A 38 7.30 2.74 2.80
C CYS A 38 7.48 3.08 1.32
N ALA A 39 6.41 3.20 0.56
CA ALA A 39 6.48 3.51 -0.87
C ALA A 39 7.09 4.89 -1.13
N GLU A 40 7.66 5.08 -2.31
CA GLU A 40 8.11 6.40 -2.78
C GLU A 40 6.90 7.33 -2.98
N ARG A 41 5.85 6.80 -3.59
CA ARG A 41 4.56 7.47 -3.79
C ARG A 41 3.47 6.65 -3.12
N VAL A 42 2.96 7.14 -2.01
CA VAL A 42 1.97 6.47 -1.19
C VAL A 42 0.58 6.67 -1.76
N TYR A 43 -0.15 5.60 -1.97
CA TYR A 43 -1.59 5.69 -2.19
C TYR A 43 -2.31 5.69 -0.84
N ALA A 44 -2.89 6.82 -0.47
CA ALA A 44 -3.72 6.96 0.72
C ALA A 44 -5.16 6.57 0.37
N GLN A 45 -5.45 5.27 0.43
CA GLN A 45 -6.81 4.77 0.28
C GLN A 45 -7.71 5.41 1.35
N PRO A 46 -8.92 5.90 1.01
CA PRO A 46 -9.83 6.42 2.01
C PRO A 46 -10.18 5.39 3.08
N GLU A 47 -10.16 5.81 4.34
CA GLU A 47 -10.42 4.95 5.51
C GLU A 47 -11.51 5.52 6.42
N LEU A 48 -11.68 6.84 6.43
CA LEU A 48 -12.57 7.53 7.37
C LEU A 48 -13.77 8.16 6.66
N PRO A 49 -14.91 8.28 7.37
CA PRO A 49 -16.08 8.98 6.84
C PRO A 49 -15.73 10.41 6.39
N GLY A 50 -16.20 10.77 5.20
CA GLY A 50 -15.98 12.06 4.57
C GLY A 50 -14.83 12.07 3.57
N GLU A 51 -13.88 11.13 3.63
CA GLU A 51 -12.68 11.15 2.79
C GLU A 51 -12.93 10.85 1.31
N THR A 52 -14.00 10.12 0.99
CA THR A 52 -14.37 9.88 -0.42
C THR A 52 -15.10 11.08 -1.03
N LEU A 53 -15.70 11.93 -0.21
CA LEU A 53 -16.49 13.09 -0.61
C LEU A 53 -15.71 14.41 -0.57
N ASP A 54 -14.58 14.43 0.15
CA ASP A 54 -13.74 15.63 0.28
C ASP A 54 -12.94 15.84 -1.02
N PRO A 55 -13.21 16.92 -1.78
CA PRO A 55 -12.47 17.22 -3.00
C PRO A 55 -10.99 17.56 -2.76
N ASP A 56 -10.62 17.92 -1.52
CA ASP A 56 -9.25 18.23 -1.14
C ASP A 56 -8.51 17.02 -0.57
N TYR A 57 -9.15 15.86 -0.44
CA TYR A 57 -8.50 14.64 0.02
C TYR A 57 -7.43 14.16 -0.94
N ARG A 58 -6.20 14.13 -0.46
CA ARG A 58 -5.04 13.76 -1.27
C ARG A 58 -4.83 12.26 -1.25
N ARG A 59 -5.23 11.58 -2.33
CA ARG A 59 -5.01 10.14 -2.52
C ARG A 59 -3.55 9.76 -2.73
N TRP A 60 -2.72 10.70 -3.12
CA TRP A 60 -1.31 10.46 -3.39
C TRP A 60 -0.43 11.38 -2.57
N LEU A 61 0.48 10.76 -1.80
CA LEU A 61 1.37 11.45 -0.88
C LEU A 61 2.82 11.05 -1.17
N PRO A 62 3.81 11.93 -0.94
CA PRO A 62 5.22 11.53 -0.94
C PRO A 62 5.49 10.63 0.27
N GLY A 63 6.12 9.47 0.05
CA GLY A 63 6.42 8.51 1.12
C GLY A 63 7.90 8.45 1.51
N LEU A 64 8.27 7.36 2.18
CA LEU A 64 9.63 7.16 2.67
C LEU A 64 10.63 6.80 1.56
N GLY A 65 10.15 6.32 0.41
CA GLY A 65 11.01 5.97 -0.73
C GLY A 65 11.87 4.73 -0.51
N LEU A 66 11.40 3.81 0.31
CA LEU A 66 12.08 2.54 0.59
C LEU A 66 11.74 1.47 -0.45
N THR A 67 10.63 1.63 -1.17
CA THR A 67 10.17 0.73 -2.22
C THR A 67 9.32 1.47 -3.25
N HIS A 68 9.13 0.87 -4.42
CA HIS A 68 8.18 1.34 -5.45
C HIS A 68 6.83 0.61 -5.33
N VAL A 69 6.72 -0.37 -4.45
CA VAL A 69 5.52 -1.20 -4.31
C VAL A 69 4.45 -0.44 -3.53
N ASN A 70 3.26 -0.36 -4.11
CA ASN A 70 2.07 0.16 -3.44
C ASN A 70 1.23 -1.01 -2.92
N VAL A 71 1.21 -1.21 -1.60
CA VAL A 71 0.43 -2.25 -0.95
C VAL A 71 -0.90 -1.72 -0.45
N LEU A 72 -1.93 -2.56 -0.52
CA LEU A 72 -3.23 -2.39 0.12
C LEU A 72 -3.34 -3.50 1.18
N PRO A 73 -2.99 -3.23 2.44
CA PRO A 73 -2.96 -4.25 3.48
C PRO A 73 -4.36 -4.63 3.95
N HIS A 74 -4.47 -5.75 4.66
CA HIS A 74 -5.71 -6.25 5.26
C HIS A 74 -6.83 -6.53 4.24
N TYR A 75 -6.48 -6.90 3.00
CA TYR A 75 -7.44 -7.06 1.90
C TYR A 75 -8.66 -7.89 2.30
N GLN A 76 -8.48 -9.01 3.01
CA GLN A 76 -9.57 -9.87 3.46
C GLN A 76 -10.57 -9.17 4.41
N LYS A 77 -10.17 -8.08 5.05
CA LYS A 77 -11.03 -7.30 5.96
C LYS A 77 -11.70 -6.13 5.27
N VAL A 78 -10.95 -5.45 4.37
CA VAL A 78 -11.40 -4.16 3.81
C VAL A 78 -12.01 -4.28 2.40
N LYS A 79 -11.95 -5.45 1.78
CA LYS A 79 -12.44 -5.65 0.40
C LYS A 79 -13.92 -5.32 0.20
N ASP A 80 -14.71 -5.50 1.24
CA ASP A 80 -16.16 -5.29 1.21
C ASP A 80 -16.58 -3.99 1.95
N ASP A 81 -15.61 -3.15 2.34
CA ASP A 81 -15.88 -1.90 3.05
C ASP A 81 -16.64 -0.90 2.19
N ILE A 82 -17.54 -0.17 2.86
CA ILE A 82 -18.30 0.93 2.27
C ILE A 82 -17.98 2.20 3.06
N ILE A 83 -17.48 3.22 2.37
CA ILE A 83 -17.15 4.53 2.94
C ILE A 83 -17.97 5.58 2.21
N ASP A 84 -18.72 6.39 2.94
CA ASP A 84 -19.60 7.43 2.41
C ASP A 84 -20.58 6.92 1.34
N GLY A 85 -21.04 5.65 1.48
CA GLY A 85 -21.95 5.01 0.55
C GLY A 85 -21.29 4.45 -0.72
N GLN A 86 -19.96 4.54 -0.85
CA GLN A 86 -19.18 3.98 -1.96
C GLN A 86 -18.47 2.69 -1.53
N ARG A 87 -18.48 1.67 -2.37
CA ARG A 87 -17.68 0.46 -2.17
C ARG A 87 -16.22 0.82 -2.36
N LEU A 88 -15.40 0.60 -1.33
CA LEU A 88 -14.03 1.05 -1.27
C LEU A 88 -13.18 0.56 -2.46
N PHE A 89 -13.34 -0.69 -2.86
CA PHE A 89 -12.59 -1.24 -3.99
C PHE A 89 -13.23 -0.88 -5.32
N GLU A 90 -14.48 -1.27 -5.59
CA GLU A 90 -15.10 -1.16 -6.90
C GLU A 90 -15.39 0.28 -7.32
N ASP A 91 -15.84 1.12 -6.36
CA ASP A 91 -16.27 2.49 -6.69
C ASP A 91 -15.14 3.53 -6.49
N VAL A 92 -14.05 3.15 -5.81
CA VAL A 92 -12.92 4.07 -5.52
C VAL A 92 -11.60 3.51 -6.04
N THR A 93 -11.08 2.43 -5.43
CA THR A 93 -9.72 1.96 -5.64
C THR A 93 -9.50 1.44 -7.07
N TYR A 94 -10.50 0.82 -7.68
CA TYR A 94 -10.41 0.36 -9.08
C TYR A 94 -10.19 1.53 -10.03
N TYR A 95 -10.89 2.65 -9.83
CA TYR A 95 -10.66 3.86 -10.62
C TYR A 95 -9.28 4.46 -10.39
N ASP A 96 -8.81 4.49 -9.14
CA ASP A 96 -7.50 5.01 -8.80
C ASP A 96 -6.34 4.12 -9.31
N SER A 97 -6.63 2.88 -9.71
CA SER A 97 -5.64 1.94 -10.27
C SER A 97 -5.31 2.18 -11.75
N TYR A 98 -6.01 3.08 -12.44
CA TYR A 98 -5.68 3.39 -13.83
C TYR A 98 -4.31 4.09 -13.92
N GLY A 99 -3.39 3.45 -14.66
CA GLY A 99 -1.99 3.87 -14.73
C GLY A 99 -1.14 3.56 -13.50
N HIS A 100 -1.71 2.84 -12.53
CA HIS A 100 -1.03 2.43 -11.30
C HIS A 100 -1.22 0.94 -11.04
N THR A 101 -0.27 0.36 -10.32
CA THR A 101 -0.35 -1.03 -9.85
C THR A 101 -0.40 -1.04 -8.33
N PHE A 102 -1.40 -1.69 -7.77
CA PHE A 102 -1.53 -1.97 -6.35
C PHE A 102 -1.44 -3.47 -6.09
N PHE A 103 -0.91 -3.82 -4.93
CA PHE A 103 -0.91 -5.20 -4.45
C PHE A 103 -1.75 -5.29 -3.18
N ALA A 104 -2.93 -5.90 -3.31
CA ALA A 104 -3.82 -6.14 -2.19
C ALA A 104 -3.39 -7.42 -1.47
N LEU A 105 -3.00 -7.26 -0.19
CA LEU A 105 -2.39 -8.31 0.62
C LEU A 105 -3.32 -8.70 1.77
N PRO A 106 -3.73 -9.97 1.88
CA PRO A 106 -4.26 -10.52 3.12
C PRO A 106 -3.22 -10.48 4.25
N ASP A 107 -3.69 -10.54 5.49
CA ASP A 107 -2.82 -10.64 6.67
C ASP A 107 -1.92 -11.89 6.57
N GLY A 108 -0.63 -11.73 6.84
CA GLY A 108 0.38 -12.77 6.72
C GLY A 108 1.22 -12.69 5.44
N SER A 109 0.74 -11.98 4.41
CA SER A 109 1.49 -11.76 3.18
C SER A 109 2.33 -10.48 3.26
N TYR A 110 3.47 -10.46 2.60
CA TYR A 110 4.38 -9.30 2.65
C TYR A 110 5.33 -9.25 1.46
N PHE A 111 5.91 -8.09 1.25
CA PHE A 111 7.05 -7.89 0.36
C PHE A 111 8.35 -7.83 1.17
N TYR A 112 9.36 -8.54 0.68
CA TYR A 112 10.73 -8.50 1.20
C TYR A 112 11.63 -7.85 0.14
N CYS A 113 12.24 -6.72 0.49
CA CYS A 113 13.12 -5.96 -0.39
C CYS A 113 14.55 -6.01 0.14
N HIS A 114 15.48 -6.50 -0.66
CA HIS A 114 16.91 -6.59 -0.30
C HIS A 114 17.78 -6.57 -1.55
N ASP A 115 18.85 -5.79 -1.52
CA ASP A 115 19.86 -5.70 -2.60
C ASP A 115 19.27 -5.51 -4.02
N GLY A 116 18.24 -4.68 -4.13
CA GLY A 116 17.58 -4.39 -5.41
C GLY A 116 16.59 -5.48 -5.87
N GLU A 117 16.47 -6.57 -5.13
CA GLU A 117 15.45 -7.58 -5.35
C GLU A 117 14.22 -7.33 -4.47
N THR A 118 13.05 -7.66 -5.00
CA THR A 118 11.79 -7.62 -4.27
C THR A 118 11.07 -8.94 -4.45
N LEU A 119 10.79 -9.59 -3.33
CA LEU A 119 10.04 -10.85 -3.26
C LEU A 119 8.66 -10.59 -2.67
N LEU A 120 7.65 -11.20 -3.25
CA LEU A 120 6.31 -11.33 -2.67
C LEU A 120 6.22 -12.71 -2.01
N LEU A 121 5.77 -12.75 -0.76
CA LEU A 121 5.54 -13.97 -0.01
C LEU A 121 4.08 -14.02 0.46
N GLY A 122 3.41 -15.11 0.18
CA GLY A 122 2.02 -15.36 0.59
C GLY A 122 0.99 -14.94 -0.46
N GLU A 123 -0.29 -15.04 -0.10
CA GLU A 123 -1.41 -14.71 -0.97
C GLU A 123 -1.42 -13.22 -1.35
N ALA A 124 -1.61 -12.94 -2.62
CA ALA A 124 -1.67 -11.57 -3.09
C ALA A 124 -2.53 -11.42 -4.34
N TYR A 125 -3.14 -10.26 -4.45
CA TYR A 125 -3.90 -9.83 -5.61
C TYR A 125 -3.24 -8.60 -6.21
N ARG A 126 -3.13 -8.57 -7.54
CA ARG A 126 -2.70 -7.39 -8.29
C ARG A 126 -3.93 -6.64 -8.78
N LEU A 127 -4.02 -5.36 -8.46
CA LEU A 127 -5.04 -4.45 -8.99
C LEU A 127 -4.35 -3.46 -9.93
N ARG A 128 -4.75 -3.49 -11.21
CA ARG A 128 -4.22 -2.59 -12.24
C ARG A 128 -5.30 -2.31 -13.28
N ASN A 129 -5.48 -1.04 -13.65
CA ASN A 129 -6.44 -0.59 -14.64
C ASN A 129 -7.87 -1.14 -14.39
N GLY A 130 -8.30 -1.15 -13.14
CA GLY A 130 -9.62 -1.62 -12.72
C GLY A 130 -9.79 -3.14 -12.69
N ILE A 131 -8.71 -3.92 -12.91
CA ILE A 131 -8.74 -5.38 -12.93
C ILE A 131 -8.00 -5.91 -11.71
N LEU A 132 -8.69 -6.72 -10.91
CA LEU A 132 -8.12 -7.43 -9.76
C LEU A 132 -7.86 -8.89 -10.12
N GLU A 133 -6.63 -9.35 -9.95
CA GLU A 133 -6.20 -10.70 -10.28
C GLU A 133 -5.48 -11.34 -9.10
N LEU A 134 -5.81 -12.58 -8.77
CA LEU A 134 -5.02 -13.40 -7.84
C LEU A 134 -3.69 -13.76 -8.54
N ILE A 135 -2.56 -13.39 -7.94
CA ILE A 135 -1.22 -13.58 -8.52
C ILE A 135 -0.31 -14.48 -7.69
N SER A 136 -0.68 -14.75 -6.44
CA SER A 136 0.11 -15.60 -5.53
C SER A 136 -0.80 -16.29 -4.52
N LEU A 137 -0.50 -17.54 -4.20
CA LEU A 137 -1.16 -18.33 -3.16
C LEU A 137 -0.35 -18.33 -1.85
N ASN A 138 -0.96 -18.79 -0.76
CA ASN A 138 -0.41 -18.69 0.62
C ASN A 138 1.04 -19.17 0.81
N ASP A 139 1.44 -20.23 0.12
CA ASP A 139 2.76 -20.85 0.30
C ASP A 139 3.74 -20.51 -0.83
N GLU A 140 3.39 -19.52 -1.67
CA GLU A 140 4.20 -19.16 -2.83
C GLU A 140 5.13 -18.00 -2.54
N ILE A 141 6.26 -17.99 -3.27
CA ILE A 141 7.25 -16.91 -3.28
C ILE A 141 7.47 -16.49 -4.74
N HIS A 142 7.29 -15.22 -5.04
CA HIS A 142 7.49 -14.68 -6.38
C HIS A 142 8.47 -13.51 -6.39
N HIS A 143 9.34 -13.45 -7.39
CA HIS A 143 10.07 -12.23 -7.70
C HIS A 143 9.11 -11.21 -8.33
N LEU A 144 9.12 -9.98 -7.85
CA LEU A 144 8.21 -8.92 -8.33
C LEU A 144 8.32 -8.73 -9.84
N SER A 145 9.53 -8.74 -10.40
CA SER A 145 9.78 -8.59 -11.84
C SER A 145 9.12 -9.66 -12.74
N LYS A 146 8.54 -10.69 -12.15
CA LYS A 146 7.81 -11.74 -12.89
C LYS A 146 6.29 -11.59 -12.79
N ILE A 147 5.79 -10.69 -11.96
CA ILE A 147 4.37 -10.55 -11.64
C ILE A 147 3.84 -9.11 -11.81
N GLU A 148 4.69 -8.17 -12.19
CA GLU A 148 4.32 -6.78 -12.55
C GLU A 148 3.55 -6.62 -13.87
#